data_a0241f5d3f711c5fbf8fc13db2727923
#
_entry.id   a0241f5d3f711c5fbf8fc13db2727923
#
_cell.length_a   1.000
_cell.length_b   1.000
_cell.length_c   1.000
_cell.angle_alpha   90.00
_cell.angle_beta   90.00
_cell.angle_gamma   90.00
#
_symmetry.space_group_name_H-M   'P 1'
#
loop_
_entity.id
_entity.type
_entity.pdbx_description
1 polymer ?
#
loop_
_entity_poly.entity_id
_entity_poly.type
_entity_poly.pdbx_seq_one_letter_code
_entity_poly.pdbx_strand_id
1 'polypeptide(L)'
;MIPTPHITAKEGDFARTVLMPGDPLRSKFIADNYLENAVLVNNTRGVQGYTGTYKGKRVSVMASGMGMPSIGIYSYELFKFYGVENIIRVGTAGMLSQKLKVRDIVLGMSAYTNSNFGQQYGFRGNVAPCCSYALLSAAMEAAKKLGVTPVPGALYSSDIFYDESQPSPGQVLQGLGVLAVEMEAAALDRKSTRLNSSHANESRMPSSA
;
A
#
# COMPACT_ATOMS: atom_id res chain seq x y z
N MET A 1 19.43 -11.33 1.13
CA MET A 1 19.56 -12.68 0.52
C MET A 1 18.30 -12.94 -0.30
N ILE A 2 18.44 -13.21 -1.58
CA ILE A 2 17.38 -13.57 -2.52
C ILE A 2 17.60 -15.03 -2.91
N PRO A 3 16.57 -15.89 -3.00
CA PRO A 3 15.17 -15.60 -2.68
C PRO A 3 14.94 -15.41 -1.18
N THR A 4 13.82 -14.75 -0.84
CA THR A 4 13.39 -14.57 0.54
C THR A 4 12.42 -15.69 0.96
N PRO A 5 12.06 -15.83 2.25
CA PRO A 5 11.13 -16.88 2.69
C PRO A 5 9.73 -16.80 2.06
N HIS A 6 9.30 -15.63 1.59
CA HIS A 6 7.95 -15.41 1.08
C HIS A 6 7.92 -15.03 -0.41
N ILE A 7 9.07 -14.75 -1.02
CA ILE A 7 9.19 -14.36 -2.42
C ILE A 7 10.32 -15.16 -3.07
N THR A 8 9.97 -15.99 -4.06
CA THR A 8 10.94 -16.87 -4.78
C THR A 8 11.49 -16.25 -6.07
N ALA A 9 11.10 -15.00 -6.36
CA ALA A 9 11.63 -14.27 -7.50
C ALA A 9 13.15 -14.10 -7.42
N LYS A 10 13.80 -13.94 -8.58
CA LYS A 10 15.22 -13.66 -8.70
C LYS A 10 15.49 -12.16 -8.62
N GLU A 11 16.74 -11.80 -8.45
CA GLU A 11 17.18 -10.42 -8.55
C GLU A 11 16.80 -9.83 -9.92
N GLY A 12 16.21 -8.64 -9.91
CA GLY A 12 15.77 -7.96 -11.11
C GLY A 12 14.42 -8.44 -11.67
N ASP A 13 13.78 -9.47 -11.12
CA ASP A 13 12.47 -9.92 -11.59
C ASP A 13 11.36 -8.88 -11.36
N PHE A 14 11.41 -8.15 -10.26
CA PHE A 14 10.46 -7.08 -10.00
C PHE A 14 10.84 -5.75 -10.67
N ALA A 15 9.84 -4.98 -11.06
CA ALA A 15 9.99 -3.60 -11.46
C ALA A 15 10.15 -2.69 -10.23
N ARG A 16 10.65 -1.47 -10.43
CA ARG A 16 10.78 -0.47 -9.36
C ARG A 16 9.43 -0.03 -8.78
N THR A 17 8.34 -0.21 -9.53
CA THR A 17 6.97 0.10 -9.09
C THR A 17 6.12 -1.17 -9.11
N VAL A 18 5.46 -1.44 -7.98
CA VAL A 18 4.58 -2.59 -7.78
C VAL A 18 3.17 -2.12 -7.46
N LEU A 19 2.19 -2.58 -8.22
CA LEU A 19 0.78 -2.49 -7.85
C LEU A 19 0.47 -3.64 -6.89
N MET A 20 -0.16 -3.36 -5.75
CA MET A 20 -0.34 -4.35 -4.70
C MET A 20 -1.81 -4.50 -4.29
N PRO A 21 -2.59 -5.35 -4.99
CA PRO A 21 -3.90 -5.77 -4.51
C PRO A 21 -3.78 -6.73 -3.32
N GLY A 22 -4.86 -6.89 -2.56
CA GLY A 22 -4.90 -7.90 -1.48
C GLY A 22 -5.05 -9.32 -2.03
N ASP A 23 -5.87 -9.49 -3.07
CA ASP A 23 -6.28 -10.75 -3.64
C ASP A 23 -5.31 -11.22 -4.75
N PRO A 24 -4.77 -12.47 -4.67
CA PRO A 24 -3.95 -13.04 -5.72
C PRO A 24 -4.63 -13.14 -7.09
N LEU A 25 -5.93 -13.43 -7.12
CA LEU A 25 -6.68 -13.47 -8.38
C LEU A 25 -6.81 -12.09 -9.02
N ARG A 26 -6.84 -11.02 -8.20
CA ARG A 26 -6.78 -9.65 -8.73
C ARG A 26 -5.40 -9.31 -9.29
N SER A 27 -4.30 -9.83 -8.70
CA SER A 27 -2.97 -9.70 -9.29
C SER A 27 -2.93 -10.35 -10.67
N LYS A 28 -3.46 -11.56 -10.79
CA LYS A 28 -3.57 -12.27 -12.07
C LYS A 28 -4.44 -11.50 -13.07
N PHE A 29 -5.60 -11.02 -12.64
CA PHE A 29 -6.49 -10.22 -13.49
C PHE A 29 -5.79 -8.96 -14.04
N ILE A 30 -5.06 -8.23 -13.20
CA ILE A 30 -4.31 -7.05 -13.63
C ILE A 30 -3.21 -7.44 -14.63
N ALA A 31 -2.49 -8.51 -14.36
CA ALA A 31 -1.44 -8.99 -15.26
C ALA A 31 -2.00 -9.39 -16.63
N ASP A 32 -3.06 -10.19 -16.66
CA ASP A 32 -3.64 -10.73 -17.89
C ASP A 32 -4.31 -9.65 -18.77
N ASN A 33 -4.89 -8.60 -18.15
CA ASN A 33 -5.69 -7.63 -18.89
C ASN A 33 -4.98 -6.31 -19.17
N TYR A 34 -3.92 -5.98 -18.43
CA TYR A 34 -3.28 -4.68 -18.53
C TYR A 34 -1.78 -4.73 -18.81
N LEU A 35 -1.10 -5.85 -18.55
CA LEU A 35 0.34 -5.93 -18.78
C LEU A 35 0.65 -6.70 -20.06
N GLU A 36 1.50 -6.14 -20.88
CA GLU A 36 2.10 -6.79 -22.03
C GLU A 36 3.24 -7.70 -21.55
N ASN A 37 3.36 -8.91 -22.13
CA ASN A 37 4.40 -9.89 -21.83
C ASN A 37 4.54 -10.18 -20.32
N ALA A 38 3.42 -10.31 -19.62
CA ALA A 38 3.41 -10.58 -18.19
C ALA A 38 3.99 -11.97 -17.87
N VAL A 39 4.96 -12.00 -16.97
CA VAL A 39 5.61 -13.24 -16.49
C VAL A 39 5.31 -13.41 -15.01
N LEU A 40 4.91 -14.62 -14.60
CA LEU A 40 4.75 -14.98 -13.19
C LEU A 40 6.15 -15.09 -12.54
N VAL A 41 6.44 -14.21 -11.58
CA VAL A 41 7.74 -14.14 -10.89
C VAL A 41 7.68 -14.65 -9.45
N ASN A 42 6.48 -14.74 -8.87
CA ASN A 42 6.27 -15.33 -7.55
C ASN A 42 4.92 -16.04 -7.45
N ASN A 43 4.90 -17.20 -6.79
CA ASN A 43 3.66 -17.91 -6.41
C ASN A 43 3.81 -18.62 -5.05
N THR A 44 4.75 -18.16 -4.23
CA THR A 44 4.95 -18.69 -2.87
C THR A 44 3.70 -18.45 -2.05
N ARG A 45 3.18 -19.48 -1.39
CA ARG A 45 1.94 -19.44 -0.60
C ARG A 45 0.70 -18.99 -1.40
N GLY A 46 0.71 -19.14 -2.72
CA GLY A 46 -0.36 -18.64 -3.59
C GLY A 46 -0.37 -17.12 -3.77
N VAL A 47 0.59 -16.39 -3.21
CA VAL A 47 0.71 -14.95 -3.37
C VAL A 47 1.36 -14.65 -4.71
N GLN A 48 0.51 -14.49 -5.72
CA GLN A 48 0.95 -14.33 -7.10
C GLN A 48 1.55 -12.95 -7.35
N GLY A 49 2.73 -12.95 -7.96
CA GLY A 49 3.43 -11.76 -8.44
C GLY A 49 3.78 -11.89 -9.91
N TYR A 50 3.53 -10.86 -10.68
CA TYR A 50 3.79 -10.78 -12.12
C TYR A 50 4.58 -9.54 -12.46
N THR A 51 5.38 -9.62 -13.50
CA THR A 51 6.08 -8.46 -14.07
C THR A 51 5.86 -8.42 -15.57
N GLY A 52 5.54 -7.26 -16.09
CA GLY A 52 5.29 -7.01 -17.51
C GLY A 52 5.51 -5.56 -17.87
N THR A 53 4.91 -5.13 -18.96
CA THR A 53 5.02 -3.76 -19.47
C THR A 53 3.63 -3.14 -19.63
N TYR A 54 3.49 -1.89 -19.23
CA TYR A 54 2.30 -1.09 -19.48
C TYR A 54 2.69 0.23 -20.15
N LYS A 55 2.21 0.46 -21.36
CA LYS A 55 2.55 1.66 -22.17
C LYS A 55 4.07 1.93 -22.22
N GLY A 56 4.83 0.87 -22.49
CA GLY A 56 6.30 0.93 -22.60
C GLY A 56 7.05 1.05 -21.27
N LYS A 57 6.38 1.03 -20.13
CA LYS A 57 6.99 1.08 -18.79
C LYS A 57 6.90 -0.27 -18.11
N ARG A 58 8.02 -0.74 -17.54
CA ARG A 58 8.05 -1.96 -16.76
C ARG A 58 7.33 -1.77 -15.43
N VAL A 59 6.36 -2.63 -15.13
CA VAL A 59 5.53 -2.60 -13.93
C VAL A 59 5.36 -4.01 -13.40
N SER A 60 5.34 -4.16 -12.09
CA SER A 60 4.95 -5.41 -11.43
C SER A 60 3.61 -5.27 -10.75
N VAL A 61 2.92 -6.39 -10.60
CA VAL A 61 1.76 -6.52 -9.74
C VAL A 61 1.96 -7.73 -8.84
N MET A 62 1.72 -7.59 -7.54
CA MET A 62 1.86 -8.69 -6.59
C MET A 62 0.84 -8.56 -5.47
N ALA A 63 0.19 -9.65 -5.10
CA ALA A 63 -0.75 -9.64 -4.00
C ALA A 63 -0.07 -9.39 -2.64
N SER A 64 -0.82 -8.82 -1.71
CA SER A 64 -0.37 -8.61 -0.33
C SER A 64 -0.96 -9.62 0.66
N GLY A 65 -2.01 -10.36 0.28
CA GLY A 65 -2.90 -10.98 1.25
C GLY A 65 -3.72 -9.94 2.01
N MET A 66 -4.31 -10.33 3.13
CA MET A 66 -5.14 -9.48 3.99
C MET A 66 -4.44 -9.14 5.30
N GLY A 67 -4.66 -7.92 5.75
CA GLY A 67 -4.21 -7.43 7.05
C GLY A 67 -2.79 -6.90 7.09
N MET A 68 -2.54 -6.08 8.11
CA MET A 68 -1.26 -5.39 8.29
C MET A 68 -0.05 -6.32 8.42
N PRO A 69 -0.11 -7.46 9.12
CA PRO A 69 1.02 -8.38 9.18
C PRO A 69 1.41 -8.92 7.81
N SER A 70 0.42 -9.27 6.97
CA SER A 70 0.67 -9.84 5.65
C SER A 70 1.34 -8.82 4.72
N ILE A 71 0.71 -7.64 4.52
CA ILE A 71 1.31 -6.61 3.66
C ILE A 71 2.66 -6.15 4.20
N GLY A 72 2.84 -6.14 5.53
CA GLY A 72 4.09 -5.80 6.18
C GLY A 72 5.25 -6.72 5.80
N ILE A 73 5.00 -8.02 5.62
CA ILE A 73 6.00 -9.00 5.16
C ILE A 73 6.38 -8.70 3.71
N TYR A 74 5.42 -8.72 2.80
CA TYR A 74 5.68 -8.60 1.37
C TYR A 74 6.25 -7.25 0.98
N SER A 75 5.73 -6.15 1.52
CA SER A 75 6.26 -4.82 1.26
C SER A 75 7.70 -4.66 1.79
N TYR A 76 7.99 -5.20 2.97
CA TYR A 76 9.35 -5.19 3.50
C TYR A 76 10.34 -5.92 2.60
N GLU A 77 9.99 -7.14 2.18
CA GLU A 77 10.87 -7.93 1.32
C GLU A 77 11.08 -7.26 -0.04
N LEU A 78 10.03 -6.72 -0.65
CA LEU A 78 10.11 -6.01 -1.92
C LEU A 78 11.02 -4.77 -1.84
N PHE A 79 10.84 -3.91 -0.84
CA PHE A 79 11.66 -2.73 -0.65
C PHE A 79 13.10 -3.08 -0.27
N LYS A 80 13.30 -4.04 0.63
CA LYS A 80 14.62 -4.33 1.21
C LYS A 80 15.51 -5.14 0.29
N PHE A 81 14.94 -6.08 -0.48
CA PHE A 81 15.71 -7.09 -1.19
C PHE A 81 15.55 -7.06 -2.70
N TYR A 82 14.42 -6.59 -3.21
CA TYR A 82 14.10 -6.68 -4.65
C TYR A 82 14.20 -5.34 -5.40
N GLY A 83 14.73 -4.30 -4.78
CA GLY A 83 14.96 -3.01 -5.42
C GLY A 83 13.67 -2.25 -5.79
N VAL A 84 12.54 -2.61 -5.16
CA VAL A 84 11.29 -1.89 -5.33
C VAL A 84 11.36 -0.54 -4.63
N GLU A 85 10.93 0.51 -5.29
CA GLU A 85 10.95 1.88 -4.78
C GLU A 85 9.55 2.42 -4.48
N ASN A 86 8.57 1.95 -5.23
CA ASN A 86 7.19 2.41 -5.11
C ASN A 86 6.25 1.22 -5.00
N ILE A 87 5.37 1.24 -4.01
CA ILE A 87 4.24 0.32 -3.91
C ILE A 87 2.96 1.13 -3.89
N ILE A 88 2.04 0.81 -4.80
CA ILE A 88 0.71 1.41 -4.88
C ILE A 88 -0.31 0.32 -4.55
N ARG A 89 -0.97 0.45 -3.40
CA ARG A 89 -2.04 -0.48 -3.05
C ARG A 89 -3.27 -0.24 -3.90
N VAL A 90 -3.80 -1.32 -4.47
CA VAL A 90 -5.03 -1.32 -5.29
C VAL A 90 -6.06 -2.22 -4.61
N GLY A 91 -6.77 -1.65 -3.65
CA GLY A 91 -7.68 -2.38 -2.77
C GLY A 91 -9.15 -2.04 -2.98
N THR A 92 -9.98 -2.69 -2.17
CA THR A 92 -11.36 -2.33 -1.90
C THR A 92 -11.48 -1.85 -0.46
N ALA A 93 -12.45 -0.98 -0.18
CA ALA A 93 -12.66 -0.44 1.15
C ALA A 93 -14.15 -0.32 1.44
N GLY A 94 -14.53 -0.46 2.71
CA GLY A 94 -15.88 -0.18 3.19
C GLY A 94 -16.07 1.33 3.37
N MET A 95 -17.17 1.85 2.84
CA MET A 95 -17.50 3.27 2.97
C MET A 95 -17.89 3.62 4.40
N LEU A 96 -17.28 4.65 4.99
CA LEU A 96 -17.66 5.25 6.27
C LEU A 96 -18.34 6.60 6.07
N SER A 97 -17.83 7.42 5.16
CA SER A 97 -18.33 8.79 4.95
C SER A 97 -19.54 8.81 4.02
N GLN A 98 -20.57 9.58 4.40
CA GLN A 98 -21.74 9.83 3.54
C GLN A 98 -21.42 10.70 2.29
N LYS A 99 -20.23 11.27 2.21
CA LYS A 99 -19.75 11.99 1.02
C LYS A 99 -19.41 11.07 -0.15
N LEU A 100 -19.29 9.78 0.10
CA LEU A 100 -18.95 8.76 -0.89
C LEU A 100 -20.18 8.02 -1.40
N LYS A 101 -20.03 7.45 -2.57
CA LYS A 101 -20.97 6.51 -3.19
C LYS A 101 -20.23 5.22 -3.52
N VAL A 102 -20.99 4.12 -3.65
CA VAL A 102 -20.43 2.85 -4.14
C VAL A 102 -19.79 3.08 -5.51
N ARG A 103 -18.58 2.56 -5.69
CA ARG A 103 -17.69 2.72 -6.87
C ARG A 103 -16.91 4.03 -6.93
N ASP A 104 -17.01 4.92 -5.95
CA ASP A 104 -16.10 6.05 -5.86
C ASP A 104 -14.67 5.55 -5.61
N ILE A 105 -13.71 6.29 -6.15
CA ILE A 105 -12.29 6.03 -5.91
C ILE A 105 -11.83 6.91 -4.76
N VAL A 106 -11.29 6.28 -3.73
CA VAL A 106 -10.68 6.98 -2.58
C VAL A 106 -9.16 6.89 -2.70
N LEU A 107 -8.49 8.02 -2.59
CA LEU A 107 -7.03 8.08 -2.48
C LEU A 107 -6.65 8.31 -1.01
N GLY A 108 -6.10 7.27 -0.38
CA GLY A 108 -5.66 7.34 1.02
C GLY A 108 -4.47 8.29 1.20
N MET A 109 -4.66 9.34 2.01
CA MET A 109 -3.61 10.29 2.38
C MET A 109 -2.92 9.88 3.68
N SER A 110 -3.69 9.33 4.61
CA SER A 110 -3.24 8.86 5.91
C SER A 110 -4.17 7.75 6.40
N ALA A 111 -3.73 7.01 7.42
CA ALA A 111 -4.55 5.95 7.98
C ALA A 111 -4.59 6.02 9.52
N TYR A 112 -5.78 6.11 10.08
CA TYR A 112 -6.01 5.74 11.48
C TYR A 112 -5.91 4.21 11.62
N THR A 113 -5.62 3.71 12.82
CA THR A 113 -5.60 2.26 13.06
C THR A 113 -5.83 1.92 14.52
N ASN A 114 -6.47 0.78 14.76
CA ASN A 114 -6.55 0.13 16.08
C ASN A 114 -5.39 -0.86 16.32
N SER A 115 -4.48 -1.00 15.35
CA SER A 115 -3.38 -1.95 15.41
C SER A 115 -2.19 -1.43 16.18
N ASN A 116 -1.57 -2.33 16.94
CA ASN A 116 -0.27 -2.10 17.56
C ASN A 116 0.92 -2.32 16.59
N PHE A 117 0.67 -2.52 15.30
CA PHE A 117 1.70 -2.78 14.30
C PHE A 117 2.85 -1.75 14.32
N GLY A 118 2.55 -0.50 14.67
CA GLY A 118 3.55 0.57 14.76
C GLY A 118 4.52 0.47 15.94
N GLN A 119 4.18 -0.26 16.99
CA GLN A 119 5.05 -0.38 18.19
C GLN A 119 6.38 -1.09 17.90
N GLN A 120 6.44 -1.93 16.87
CA GLN A 120 7.68 -2.60 16.45
C GLN A 120 8.83 -1.63 16.11
N TYR A 121 8.53 -0.36 15.89
CA TYR A 121 9.54 0.66 15.58
C TYR A 121 10.19 1.31 16.81
N GLY A 122 9.75 0.93 18.02
CA GLY A 122 10.33 1.41 19.29
C GLY A 122 10.05 2.88 19.61
N PHE A 123 9.17 3.54 18.85
CA PHE A 123 8.75 4.90 19.12
C PHE A 123 7.70 4.94 20.25
N ARG A 124 7.95 5.74 21.31
CA ARG A 124 7.00 5.96 22.40
C ARG A 124 6.02 7.06 22.00
N GLY A 125 4.98 6.70 21.27
CA GLY A 125 3.94 7.61 20.78
C GLY A 125 3.20 7.03 19.58
N ASN A 126 2.34 7.82 18.97
CA ASN A 126 1.60 7.42 17.79
C ASN A 126 2.37 7.79 16.52
N VAL A 127 2.76 6.79 15.74
CA VAL A 127 3.29 7.01 14.40
C VAL A 127 2.12 7.32 13.47
N ALA A 128 2.20 8.43 12.75
CA ALA A 128 1.20 8.81 11.75
C ALA A 128 1.53 8.16 10.39
N PRO A 129 0.78 7.15 9.94
CA PRO A 129 0.93 6.59 8.61
C PRO A 129 0.44 7.61 7.57
N CYS A 130 1.32 8.02 6.69
CA CYS A 130 1.01 8.95 5.60
C CYS A 130 1.54 8.40 4.28
N CYS A 131 0.78 8.60 3.20
CA CYS A 131 1.21 8.21 1.87
C CYS A 131 2.33 9.12 1.33
N SER A 132 2.99 8.67 0.27
CA SER A 132 3.91 9.51 -0.49
C SER A 132 3.15 10.61 -1.21
N TYR A 133 3.48 11.88 -0.93
CA TYR A 133 2.90 13.04 -1.62
C TYR A 133 3.14 12.96 -3.15
N ALA A 134 4.31 12.53 -3.58
CA ALA A 134 4.62 12.40 -5.00
C ALA A 134 3.72 11.38 -5.70
N LEU A 135 3.46 10.21 -5.08
CA LEU A 135 2.56 9.21 -5.63
C LEU A 135 1.10 9.67 -5.60
N LEU A 136 0.68 10.34 -4.53
CA LEU A 136 -0.67 10.92 -4.43
C LEU A 136 -0.91 11.96 -5.53
N SER A 137 0.02 12.92 -5.70
CA SER A 137 -0.05 13.93 -6.75
C SER A 137 -0.13 13.30 -8.14
N ALA A 138 0.73 12.32 -8.42
CA ALA A 138 0.72 11.61 -9.69
C ALA A 138 -0.61 10.88 -9.94
N ALA A 139 -1.20 10.28 -8.91
CA ALA A 139 -2.50 9.62 -9.00
C ALA A 139 -3.63 10.62 -9.28
N MET A 140 -3.62 11.79 -8.63
CA MET A 140 -4.58 12.87 -8.88
C MET A 140 -4.48 13.40 -10.32
N GLU A 141 -3.26 13.60 -10.81
CA GLU A 141 -3.05 14.05 -12.21
C GLU A 141 -3.51 13.00 -13.22
N ALA A 142 -3.23 11.73 -12.95
CA ALA A 142 -3.68 10.62 -13.81
C ALA A 142 -5.21 10.53 -13.84
N ALA A 143 -5.87 10.66 -12.69
CA ALA A 143 -7.32 10.67 -12.59
C ALA A 143 -7.93 11.82 -13.41
N LYS A 144 -7.36 13.03 -13.29
CA LYS A 144 -7.80 14.18 -14.07
C LYS A 144 -7.71 13.93 -15.59
N LYS A 145 -6.63 13.30 -16.06
CA LYS A 145 -6.45 12.94 -17.48
C LYS A 145 -7.48 11.91 -17.96
N LEU A 146 -7.96 11.07 -17.05
CA LEU A 146 -8.97 10.03 -17.33
C LEU A 146 -10.41 10.52 -17.13
N GLY A 147 -10.62 11.78 -16.73
CA GLY A 147 -11.95 12.31 -16.41
C GLY A 147 -12.56 11.71 -15.13
N VAL A 148 -11.73 11.16 -14.25
CA VAL A 148 -12.15 10.58 -12.96
C VAL A 148 -11.89 11.58 -11.85
N THR A 149 -12.83 11.70 -10.90
CA THR A 149 -12.68 12.56 -9.73
C THR A 149 -12.57 11.70 -8.47
N PRO A 150 -11.36 11.33 -8.04
CA PRO A 150 -11.18 10.59 -6.79
C PRO A 150 -11.34 11.51 -5.59
N VAL A 151 -11.67 10.91 -4.44
CA VAL A 151 -11.80 11.62 -3.17
C VAL A 151 -10.56 11.35 -2.32
N PRO A 152 -9.63 12.32 -2.15
CA PRO A 152 -8.50 12.16 -1.25
C PRO A 152 -8.91 12.35 0.21
N GLY A 153 -8.36 11.53 1.13
CA GLY A 153 -8.62 11.69 2.55
C GLY A 153 -8.10 10.54 3.40
N ALA A 154 -8.44 10.62 4.69
CA ALA A 154 -8.00 9.63 5.67
C ALA A 154 -8.76 8.31 5.53
N LEU A 155 -8.04 7.21 5.76
CA LEU A 155 -8.58 5.85 5.86
C LEU A 155 -8.55 5.37 7.32
N TYR A 156 -9.21 4.26 7.57
CA TYR A 156 -9.06 3.49 8.79
C TYR A 156 -8.59 2.08 8.44
N SER A 157 -7.43 1.70 8.94
CA SER A 157 -6.91 0.33 8.83
C SER A 157 -7.23 -0.44 10.10
N SER A 158 -8.10 -1.44 10.00
CA SER A 158 -8.54 -2.27 11.11
C SER A 158 -7.87 -3.64 11.12
N ASP A 159 -7.51 -4.14 12.30
CA ASP A 159 -7.11 -5.53 12.50
C ASP A 159 -8.32 -6.48 12.56
N ILE A 160 -9.52 -5.93 12.75
CA ILE A 160 -10.75 -6.69 12.96
C ILE A 160 -11.74 -6.35 11.85
N PHE A 161 -12.22 -7.38 11.14
CA PHE A 161 -13.23 -7.19 10.09
C PHE A 161 -14.66 -7.23 10.66
N TYR A 162 -14.94 -8.18 11.54
CA TYR A 162 -16.23 -8.32 12.22
C TYR A 162 -16.12 -7.72 13.63
N ASP A 163 -16.54 -6.47 13.78
CA ASP A 163 -16.49 -5.73 15.05
C ASP A 163 -17.93 -5.53 15.56
N GLU A 164 -18.23 -6.15 16.69
CA GLU A 164 -19.56 -6.10 17.35
C GLU A 164 -19.64 -5.00 18.42
N SER A 165 -18.59 -4.21 18.60
CA SER A 165 -18.57 -3.13 19.60
C SER A 165 -19.57 -2.01 19.27
N GLN A 166 -20.10 -1.36 20.31
CA GLN A 166 -21.03 -0.23 20.18
C GLN A 166 -20.58 0.96 21.03
N PRO A 167 -20.39 2.15 20.43
CA PRO A 167 -20.39 2.40 19.00
C PRO A 167 -19.21 1.71 18.30
N SER A 168 -19.38 1.29 17.08
CA SER A 168 -18.27 0.72 16.30
C SER A 168 -17.18 1.79 16.06
N PRO A 169 -15.90 1.40 15.94
CA PRO A 169 -14.84 2.33 15.60
C PRO A 169 -15.14 3.13 14.32
N GLY A 170 -15.79 2.49 13.34
CA GLY A 170 -16.23 3.16 12.11
C GLY A 170 -17.20 4.30 12.34
N GLN A 171 -18.18 4.14 13.26
CA GLN A 171 -19.13 5.21 13.61
C GLN A 171 -18.43 6.39 14.27
N VAL A 172 -17.48 6.15 15.18
CA VAL A 172 -16.69 7.20 15.82
C VAL A 172 -15.84 7.95 14.79
N LEU A 173 -15.16 7.21 13.93
CA LEU A 173 -14.23 7.76 12.93
C LEU A 173 -14.94 8.51 11.79
N GLN A 174 -16.20 8.16 11.50
CA GLN A 174 -17.05 8.92 10.59
C GLN A 174 -17.20 10.37 11.04
N GLY A 175 -17.40 10.61 12.34
CA GLY A 175 -17.47 11.95 12.93
C GLY A 175 -16.16 12.75 12.82
N LEU A 176 -15.03 12.06 12.64
CA LEU A 176 -13.71 12.64 12.42
C LEU A 176 -13.36 12.84 10.94
N GLY A 177 -14.29 12.56 10.02
CA GLY A 177 -14.10 12.78 8.59
C GLY A 177 -13.31 11.67 7.88
N VAL A 178 -13.16 10.50 8.49
CA VAL A 178 -12.54 9.33 7.85
C VAL A 178 -13.44 8.82 6.72
N LEU A 179 -12.85 8.56 5.56
CA LEU A 179 -13.60 8.24 4.36
C LEU A 179 -14.02 6.77 4.28
N ALA A 180 -13.10 5.87 4.53
CA ALA A 180 -13.32 4.45 4.31
C ALA A 180 -12.46 3.59 5.23
N VAL A 181 -12.87 2.31 5.42
CA VAL A 181 -12.16 1.31 6.21
C VAL A 181 -11.56 0.23 5.29
N GLU A 182 -10.34 -0.17 5.59
CA GLU A 182 -9.60 -1.26 4.98
C GLU A 182 -8.68 -1.90 6.04
N MET A 183 -7.70 -2.72 5.69
CA MET A 183 -6.93 -3.49 6.66
C MET A 183 -5.40 -3.39 6.53
N GLU A 184 -4.83 -2.54 5.66
CA GLU A 184 -3.41 -2.63 5.30
C GLU A 184 -2.65 -1.30 5.19
N ALA A 185 -3.31 -0.19 4.86
CA ALA A 185 -2.66 1.08 4.53
C ALA A 185 -1.73 1.56 5.64
N ALA A 186 -2.14 1.44 6.91
CA ALA A 186 -1.33 1.86 8.05
C ALA A 186 0.01 1.10 8.15
N ALA A 187 0.09 -0.15 7.71
CA ALA A 187 1.33 -0.90 7.71
C ALA A 187 2.20 -0.56 6.50
N LEU A 188 1.61 -0.41 5.31
CA LEU A 188 2.33 -0.07 4.09
C LEU A 188 2.99 1.30 4.20
N ASP A 189 2.27 2.32 4.60
CA ASP A 189 2.77 3.68 4.72
C ASP A 189 3.92 3.80 5.72
N ARG A 190 3.85 3.08 6.83
CA ARG A 190 4.94 3.03 7.82
C ARG A 190 6.20 2.34 7.29
N LYS A 191 6.07 1.29 6.49
CA LYS A 191 7.21 0.58 5.89
C LYS A 191 7.90 1.41 4.83
N SER A 192 7.14 2.05 3.94
CA SER A 192 7.68 2.91 2.88
C SER A 192 8.47 4.08 3.45
N THR A 193 7.95 4.76 4.46
CA THR A 193 8.64 5.90 5.10
C THR A 193 9.97 5.49 5.73
N ARG A 194 10.03 4.34 6.42
CA ARG A 194 11.27 3.89 7.08
C ARG A 194 12.35 3.43 6.09
N LEU A 195 11.98 2.78 5.00
CA LEU A 195 12.95 2.23 4.05
C LEU A 195 13.43 3.28 3.05
N ASN A 196 12.57 4.23 2.67
CA ASN A 196 12.95 5.36 1.82
C ASN A 196 13.74 6.44 2.57
N SER A 197 13.61 6.56 3.90
CA SER A 197 14.41 7.50 4.71
C SER A 197 15.90 7.13 4.77
N SER A 198 16.26 5.89 4.45
CA SER A 198 17.69 5.49 4.40
C SER A 198 18.46 6.09 3.20
N HIS A 199 17.77 6.63 2.20
CA HIS A 199 18.39 7.35 1.08
C HIS A 199 18.44 8.88 1.26
N ALA A 200 17.77 9.42 2.29
CA ALA A 200 17.74 10.86 2.57
C ALA A 200 18.77 11.30 3.64
N ASN A 201 19.58 10.41 4.18
CA ASN A 201 20.50 10.70 5.28
C ASN A 201 21.90 11.21 4.85
N GLU A 202 22.03 11.84 3.68
CA GLU A 202 23.24 12.60 3.33
C GLU A 202 23.10 14.13 3.43
N SER A 203 22.04 14.67 3.99
CA SER A 203 22.04 16.06 4.40
C SER A 203 22.60 16.18 5.82
N ARG A 204 23.92 16.36 5.92
CA ARG A 204 24.59 16.81 7.15
C ARG A 204 23.97 18.15 7.56
N MET A 205 23.26 18.17 8.68
CA MET A 205 23.04 19.44 9.37
C MET A 205 24.40 19.98 9.81
N PRO A 206 24.74 21.24 9.54
CA PRO A 206 25.96 21.83 10.12
C PRO A 206 25.75 21.84 11.64
N SER A 207 26.72 21.29 12.37
CA SER A 207 26.82 21.47 13.81
C SER A 207 27.07 22.95 14.07
N SER A 208 26.11 23.64 14.60
CA SER A 208 26.34 24.95 15.21
C SER A 208 27.13 24.73 16.50
N ALA A 209 28.33 25.27 16.51
CA ALA A 209 29.15 25.48 17.72
C ALA A 209 28.44 26.38 18.72
#